data_891648ea98aea1aca229091e9a613946
#
_entry.id   891648ea98aea1aca229091e9a613946
#
_cell.length_a   1.000
_cell.length_b   1.000
_cell.length_c   1.000
_cell.angle_alpha   90.00
_cell.angle_beta   90.00
_cell.angle_gamma   90.00
#
_symmetry.space_group_name_H-M   'P 1'
#
loop_
_entity.id
_entity.type
_entity.pdbx_description
1 polymer ?
#
loop_
_entity_poly.entity_id
_entity_poly.type
_entity_poly.pdbx_seq_one_letter_code
_entity_poly.pdbx_strand_id
1 'polypeptide(L)'
;MRVPHWLLLLLTPLLAGWSQGTYIWQSDALLNRQTRRQELRQLRQHGMTYLMVGLNGAQVRNPSTPGALRALVQQAHTNGQQVILLLGDPAWITPKGRPQVLALIQRFRDLPLDGVHLDLEVEQLGWPVPASRLQQWIATVQAAREASPWPLSLSMHPRWFEPATSAEMPSSPCVPCALKGVDSIDLMLYQRNAKRVSERTLAIAKRWPQLSFRLAQSVEPGLPATESWRGSTASQLQTQVRQWRDRLSPAGIGGVDWQDWASYPKDR
;
A
#
# COMPACT_ATOMS: atom_id res chain seq x y z
N MET A 1 -56.23 9.28 2.39
CA MET A 1 -55.13 8.34 2.06
C MET A 1 -53.84 9.12 2.10
N ARG A 2 -52.94 8.87 3.09
CA ARG A 2 -51.66 9.53 3.23
C ARG A 2 -50.59 8.62 2.69
N VAL A 3 -49.80 9.08 1.71
CA VAL A 3 -48.68 8.38 1.10
C VAL A 3 -47.46 8.51 2.03
N PRO A 4 -46.80 7.43 2.43
CA PRO A 4 -45.61 7.53 3.24
C PRO A 4 -44.41 7.92 2.35
N HIS A 5 -43.70 9.01 2.73
CA HIS A 5 -42.43 9.41 2.15
C HIS A 5 -41.36 8.42 2.59
N TRP A 6 -40.92 7.59 1.67
CA TRP A 6 -39.68 6.81 1.83
C TRP A 6 -38.48 7.77 1.73
N LEU A 7 -37.84 8.00 2.86
CA LEU A 7 -36.54 8.66 2.90
C LEU A 7 -35.52 7.75 2.15
N LEU A 8 -35.20 8.12 0.94
CA LEU A 8 -34.00 7.63 0.26
C LEU A 8 -32.80 8.18 1.01
N LEU A 9 -32.26 7.40 1.95
CA LEU A 9 -30.91 7.59 2.47
C LEU A 9 -29.95 7.36 1.30
N LEU A 10 -29.56 8.44 0.64
CA LEU A 10 -28.39 8.49 -0.21
C LEU A 10 -27.19 8.14 0.68
N LEU A 11 -26.76 6.89 0.64
CA LEU A 11 -25.45 6.46 1.10
C LEU A 11 -24.44 7.18 0.17
N THR A 12 -24.07 8.41 0.55
CA THR A 12 -22.87 9.02 0.02
C THR A 12 -21.72 8.10 0.41
N PRO A 13 -20.94 7.55 -0.54
CA PRO A 13 -19.73 6.84 -0.18
C PRO A 13 -18.90 7.83 0.66
N LEU A 14 -18.55 7.43 1.87
CA LEU A 14 -17.53 8.14 2.64
C LEU A 14 -16.31 8.19 1.70
N LEU A 15 -16.05 9.35 1.13
CA LEU A 15 -14.80 9.63 0.45
C LEU A 15 -13.72 9.28 1.46
N ALA A 16 -13.02 8.19 1.23
CA ALA A 16 -11.86 7.82 2.05
C ALA A 16 -10.95 9.04 2.08
N GLY A 17 -10.87 9.69 3.25
CA GLY A 17 -10.13 10.94 3.38
C GLY A 17 -8.67 10.72 2.99
N TRP A 18 -8.02 11.74 2.40
CA TRP A 18 -6.60 11.69 2.09
C TRP A 18 -5.78 11.27 3.33
N SER A 19 -4.91 10.28 3.18
CA SER A 19 -3.99 9.83 4.22
C SER A 19 -2.55 9.81 3.72
N GLN A 20 -1.62 9.91 4.66
CA GLN A 20 -0.19 9.70 4.41
C GLN A 20 0.24 8.42 5.11
N GLY A 21 0.93 7.56 4.39
CA GLY A 21 1.39 6.29 4.90
C GLY A 21 2.89 6.05 4.69
N THR A 22 3.33 4.91 5.19
CA THR A 22 4.71 4.47 4.99
C THR A 22 4.84 2.95 5.10
N TYR A 23 5.77 2.41 4.34
CA TYR A 23 6.22 1.03 4.47
C TYR A 23 7.19 0.93 5.65
N ILE A 24 6.99 -0.06 6.51
CA ILE A 24 7.81 -0.29 7.72
C ILE A 24 8.30 -1.73 7.68
N TRP A 25 9.37 -1.95 6.93
CA TRP A 25 9.99 -3.28 6.81
C TRP A 25 10.70 -3.72 8.09
N GLN A 26 11.22 -2.77 8.87
CA GLN A 26 11.90 -2.99 10.14
C GLN A 26 10.96 -2.62 11.29
N SER A 27 10.12 -3.56 11.72
CA SER A 27 9.03 -3.33 12.67
C SER A 27 9.40 -3.57 14.14
N ASP A 28 10.65 -3.86 14.45
CA ASP A 28 11.08 -4.21 15.82
C ASP A 28 10.68 -3.16 16.87
N ALA A 29 10.86 -1.86 16.54
CA ALA A 29 10.51 -0.77 17.44
C ALA A 29 9.01 -0.69 17.74
N LEU A 30 8.15 -1.05 16.76
CA LEU A 30 6.69 -1.09 16.90
C LEU A 30 6.21 -2.34 17.67
N LEU A 31 6.87 -3.47 17.50
CA LEU A 31 6.51 -4.71 18.19
C LEU A 31 6.99 -4.72 19.64
N ASN A 32 8.08 -4.01 19.96
CA ASN A 32 8.61 -3.93 21.30
C ASN A 32 7.75 -3.00 22.18
N ARG A 33 7.31 -3.53 23.34
CA ARG A 33 6.46 -2.81 24.30
C ARG A 33 7.07 -1.49 24.80
N GLN A 34 8.40 -1.43 24.97
CA GLN A 34 9.09 -0.27 25.54
C GLN A 34 9.21 0.87 24.52
N THR A 35 9.43 0.59 23.24
CA THR A 35 9.70 1.58 22.20
C THR A 35 8.45 1.96 21.38
N ARG A 36 7.45 1.07 21.32
CA ARG A 36 6.22 1.24 20.48
C ARG A 36 5.58 2.61 20.62
N ARG A 37 5.37 3.09 21.84
CA ARG A 37 4.70 4.38 22.08
C ARG A 37 5.49 5.54 21.48
N GLN A 38 6.79 5.51 21.58
CA GLN A 38 7.67 6.54 21.02
C GLN A 38 7.64 6.49 19.49
N GLU A 39 7.74 5.30 18.93
CA GLU A 39 7.74 5.10 17.46
C GLU A 39 6.41 5.54 16.84
N LEU A 40 5.27 5.16 17.41
CA LEU A 40 3.95 5.62 16.96
C LEU A 40 3.79 7.14 17.03
N ARG A 41 4.33 7.80 18.09
CA ARG A 41 4.32 9.25 18.18
C ARG A 41 5.18 9.89 17.07
N GLN A 42 6.38 9.37 16.81
CA GLN A 42 7.23 9.88 15.73
C GLN A 42 6.54 9.74 14.37
N LEU A 43 5.99 8.57 14.07
CA LEU A 43 5.19 8.36 12.86
C LEU A 43 4.07 9.39 12.75
N ARG A 44 3.31 9.61 13.83
CA ARG A 44 2.21 10.58 13.85
C ARG A 44 2.68 12.03 13.66
N GLN A 45 3.80 12.42 14.28
CA GLN A 45 4.40 13.75 14.15
C GLN A 45 4.81 14.06 12.70
N HIS A 46 5.19 13.03 11.93
CA HIS A 46 5.48 13.14 10.50
C HIS A 46 4.25 12.88 9.61
N GLY A 47 3.04 12.88 10.18
CA GLY A 47 1.80 12.75 9.44
C GLY A 47 1.44 11.33 8.99
N MET A 48 2.22 10.31 9.39
CA MET A 48 1.96 8.93 8.99
C MET A 48 0.76 8.37 9.76
N THR A 49 -0.33 8.17 9.04
CA THR A 49 -1.59 7.64 9.59
C THR A 49 -1.96 6.28 9.00
N TYR A 50 -1.28 5.84 7.94
CA TYR A 50 -1.47 4.56 7.28
C TYR A 50 -0.15 3.78 7.35
N LEU A 51 -0.06 2.81 8.28
CA LEU A 51 1.18 2.13 8.62
C LEU A 51 1.21 0.72 8.03
N MET A 52 1.97 0.49 6.98
CA MET A 52 2.18 -0.84 6.39
C MET A 52 3.34 -1.53 7.12
N VAL A 53 3.02 -2.48 7.99
CA VAL A 53 3.95 -3.10 8.92
C VAL A 53 4.35 -4.49 8.44
N GLY A 54 5.60 -4.63 8.02
CA GLY A 54 6.21 -5.89 7.63
C GLY A 54 6.74 -6.70 8.81
N LEU A 55 6.82 -8.00 8.65
CA LEU A 55 7.37 -8.93 9.62
C LEU A 55 8.49 -9.74 8.98
N ASN A 56 9.63 -9.83 9.65
CA ASN A 56 10.69 -10.74 9.23
C ASN A 56 10.40 -12.19 9.64
N GLY A 57 11.15 -13.14 9.07
CA GLY A 57 10.93 -14.56 9.32
C GLY A 57 11.05 -14.99 10.80
N ALA A 58 11.87 -14.31 11.61
CA ALA A 58 11.98 -14.58 13.05
C ALA A 58 10.72 -14.09 13.79
N GLN A 59 10.24 -12.90 13.47
CA GLN A 59 9.01 -12.34 14.02
C GLN A 59 7.80 -13.18 13.64
N VAL A 60 7.71 -13.64 12.39
CA VAL A 60 6.63 -14.55 11.96
C VAL A 60 6.61 -15.85 12.78
N ARG A 61 7.76 -16.45 13.07
CA ARG A 61 7.83 -17.69 13.85
C ARG A 61 7.61 -17.51 15.34
N ASN A 62 7.80 -16.32 15.86
CA ASN A 62 7.67 -16.03 17.30
C ASN A 62 6.20 -16.13 17.75
N PRO A 63 5.87 -16.99 18.73
CA PRO A 63 4.50 -17.18 19.21
C PRO A 63 3.91 -15.94 19.91
N SER A 64 4.74 -14.99 20.37
CA SER A 64 4.28 -13.75 21.01
C SER A 64 3.93 -12.65 20.00
N THR A 65 4.30 -12.77 18.72
CA THR A 65 4.04 -11.73 17.69
C THR A 65 2.56 -11.39 17.53
N PRO A 66 1.60 -12.32 17.51
CA PRO A 66 0.18 -11.95 17.43
C PRO A 66 -0.28 -11.05 18.59
N GLY A 67 0.21 -11.31 19.81
CA GLY A 67 -0.06 -10.44 20.97
C GLY A 67 0.57 -9.06 20.85
N ALA A 68 1.80 -8.98 20.34
CA ALA A 68 2.49 -7.71 20.09
C ALA A 68 1.80 -6.89 19.00
N LEU A 69 1.36 -7.51 17.90
CA LEU A 69 0.57 -6.86 16.85
C LEU A 69 -0.78 -6.36 17.35
N ARG A 70 -1.51 -7.17 18.13
CA ARG A 70 -2.78 -6.74 18.74
C ARG A 70 -2.59 -5.48 19.57
N ALA A 71 -1.56 -5.45 20.41
CA ALA A 71 -1.24 -4.30 21.24
C ALA A 71 -0.77 -3.09 20.41
N LEU A 72 -0.08 -3.32 19.28
CA LEU A 72 0.27 -2.28 18.33
C LEU A 72 -0.98 -1.64 17.73
N VAL A 73 -1.90 -2.45 17.19
CA VAL A 73 -3.15 -1.97 16.56
C VAL A 73 -3.96 -1.15 17.56
N GLN A 74 -4.18 -1.66 18.78
CA GLN A 74 -4.91 -0.94 19.82
C GLN A 74 -4.30 0.43 20.13
N GLN A 75 -2.97 0.49 20.25
CA GLN A 75 -2.28 1.75 20.54
C GLN A 75 -2.25 2.70 19.33
N ALA A 76 -2.11 2.18 18.11
CA ALA A 76 -2.16 2.96 16.88
C ALA A 76 -3.56 3.60 16.70
N HIS A 77 -4.63 2.85 16.93
CA HIS A 77 -6.00 3.36 16.84
C HIS A 77 -6.25 4.52 17.80
N THR A 78 -5.71 4.48 19.03
CA THR A 78 -5.83 5.62 19.97
C THR A 78 -5.13 6.89 19.47
N ASN A 79 -4.17 6.75 18.53
CA ASN A 79 -3.47 7.86 17.90
C ASN A 79 -4.09 8.25 16.55
N GLY A 80 -5.19 7.64 16.13
CA GLY A 80 -5.79 7.84 14.80
C GLY A 80 -4.92 7.32 13.66
N GLN A 81 -4.19 6.21 13.90
CA GLN A 81 -3.35 5.54 12.92
C GLN A 81 -3.92 4.15 12.59
N GLN A 82 -3.90 3.77 11.33
CA GLN A 82 -4.27 2.44 10.83
C GLN A 82 -3.04 1.55 10.73
N VAL A 83 -3.22 0.25 10.95
CA VAL A 83 -2.14 -0.75 10.86
C VAL A 83 -2.51 -1.80 9.82
N ILE A 84 -1.71 -1.85 8.76
CA ILE A 84 -1.87 -2.73 7.61
C ILE A 84 -0.76 -3.78 7.67
N LEU A 85 -1.08 -5.05 7.54
CA LEU A 85 -0.09 -6.12 7.46
C LEU A 85 0.59 -6.08 6.09
N LEU A 86 1.89 -5.78 6.05
CA LEU A 86 2.68 -5.73 4.83
C LEU A 86 3.32 -7.10 4.56
N LEU A 87 3.05 -7.66 3.39
CA LEU A 87 3.54 -8.94 2.93
C LEU A 87 4.22 -8.78 1.56
N GLY A 88 5.55 -8.98 1.50
CA GLY A 88 6.33 -8.76 0.29
C GLY A 88 7.43 -9.81 0.14
N ASP A 89 7.17 -10.83 -0.70
CA ASP A 89 8.17 -11.80 -1.18
C ASP A 89 7.74 -12.26 -2.59
N PRO A 90 8.48 -11.90 -3.65
CA PRO A 90 8.15 -12.30 -5.02
C PRO A 90 8.03 -13.81 -5.22
N ALA A 91 8.68 -14.62 -4.39
CA ALA A 91 8.57 -16.09 -4.45
C ALA A 91 7.13 -16.58 -4.22
N TRP A 92 6.30 -15.82 -3.51
CA TRP A 92 4.90 -16.17 -3.25
C TRP A 92 3.98 -16.06 -4.48
N ILE A 93 4.43 -15.42 -5.54
CA ILE A 93 3.72 -15.35 -6.83
C ILE A 93 3.53 -16.76 -7.41
N THR A 94 4.50 -17.64 -7.20
CA THR A 94 4.50 -18.98 -7.77
C THR A 94 3.48 -19.91 -7.10
N PRO A 95 2.97 -20.95 -7.80
CA PRO A 95 2.09 -21.95 -7.18
C PRO A 95 2.72 -22.63 -5.95
N LYS A 96 4.05 -22.79 -5.94
CA LYS A 96 4.79 -23.38 -4.79
C LYS A 96 4.87 -22.41 -3.61
N GLY A 97 5.01 -21.11 -3.85
CA GLY A 97 5.15 -20.09 -2.81
C GLY A 97 3.81 -19.58 -2.28
N ARG A 98 2.75 -19.59 -3.10
CA ARG A 98 1.42 -19.09 -2.71
C ARG A 98 0.89 -19.61 -1.37
N PRO A 99 1.00 -20.90 -1.01
CA PRO A 99 0.54 -21.36 0.29
C PRO A 99 1.17 -20.65 1.48
N GLN A 100 2.37 -20.06 1.32
CA GLN A 100 3.06 -19.35 2.40
C GLN A 100 2.37 -18.02 2.71
N VAL A 101 2.02 -17.22 1.71
CA VAL A 101 1.30 -15.95 1.93
C VAL A 101 -0.09 -16.22 2.50
N LEU A 102 -0.79 -17.26 2.02
CA LEU A 102 -2.10 -17.65 2.56
C LEU A 102 -2.01 -18.08 4.02
N ALA A 103 -0.97 -18.84 4.38
CA ALA A 103 -0.72 -19.25 5.76
C ALA A 103 -0.44 -18.05 6.68
N LEU A 104 0.23 -17.00 6.19
CA LEU A 104 0.45 -15.74 6.94
C LEU A 104 -0.87 -15.01 7.18
N ILE A 105 -1.70 -14.85 6.16
CA ILE A 105 -3.03 -14.25 6.29
C ILE A 105 -3.86 -15.03 7.31
N GLN A 106 -3.90 -16.35 7.19
CA GLN A 106 -4.63 -17.23 8.12
C GLN A 106 -4.11 -17.14 9.55
N ARG A 107 -2.77 -17.06 9.74
CA ARG A 107 -2.14 -16.95 11.06
C ARG A 107 -2.59 -15.71 11.83
N PHE A 108 -2.80 -14.60 11.15
CA PHE A 108 -3.11 -13.31 11.78
C PHE A 108 -4.58 -12.90 11.65
N ARG A 109 -5.45 -13.74 11.06
CA ARG A 109 -6.82 -13.40 10.70
C ARG A 109 -7.70 -12.86 11.83
N ASP A 110 -7.41 -13.22 13.08
CA ASP A 110 -8.18 -12.80 14.25
C ASP A 110 -7.66 -11.50 14.89
N LEU A 111 -6.70 -10.85 14.24
CA LEU A 111 -6.21 -9.55 14.67
C LEU A 111 -7.07 -8.43 14.10
N PRO A 112 -7.31 -7.34 14.86
CA PRO A 112 -8.10 -6.21 14.40
C PRO A 112 -7.29 -5.26 13.49
N LEU A 113 -6.60 -5.83 12.50
CA LEU A 113 -5.85 -5.08 11.49
C LEU A 113 -6.82 -4.31 10.57
N ASP A 114 -6.36 -3.17 10.04
CA ASP A 114 -7.15 -2.33 9.13
C ASP A 114 -7.03 -2.77 7.67
N GLY A 115 -6.09 -3.67 7.36
CA GLY A 115 -5.89 -4.18 6.02
C GLY A 115 -4.72 -5.16 5.91
N VAL A 116 -4.57 -5.74 4.73
CA VAL A 116 -3.37 -6.43 4.27
C VAL A 116 -2.88 -5.78 2.98
N HIS A 117 -1.59 -5.56 2.88
CA HIS A 117 -0.93 -5.00 1.70
C HIS A 117 0.04 -6.03 1.11
N LEU A 118 -0.10 -6.31 -0.17
CA LEU A 118 0.82 -7.19 -0.89
C LEU A 118 1.79 -6.37 -1.74
N ASP A 119 3.06 -6.50 -1.45
CA ASP A 119 4.16 -5.95 -2.24
C ASP A 119 4.83 -7.09 -3.02
N LEU A 120 4.10 -7.59 -4.03
CA LEU A 120 4.48 -8.74 -4.86
C LEU A 120 4.83 -8.28 -6.27
N GLU A 121 6.00 -7.68 -6.41
CA GLU A 121 6.50 -7.16 -7.67
C GLU A 121 6.88 -8.29 -8.63
N VAL A 122 6.00 -8.58 -9.57
CA VAL A 122 6.18 -9.68 -10.55
C VAL A 122 7.42 -9.45 -11.44
N GLU A 123 7.83 -8.21 -11.63
CA GLU A 123 9.01 -7.78 -12.39
C GLU A 123 10.32 -8.22 -11.75
N GLN A 124 10.38 -8.38 -10.42
CA GLN A 124 11.57 -8.84 -9.71
C GLN A 124 11.95 -10.29 -10.06
N LEU A 125 11.02 -11.07 -10.58
CA LEU A 125 11.28 -12.41 -11.09
C LEU A 125 11.83 -12.43 -12.53
N GLY A 126 12.13 -11.27 -13.09
CA GLY A 126 12.72 -11.06 -14.41
C GLY A 126 11.80 -10.37 -15.40
N TRP A 127 12.41 -9.61 -16.30
CA TRP A 127 11.77 -8.85 -17.37
C TRP A 127 12.31 -9.32 -18.75
N PRO A 128 11.47 -9.40 -19.81
CA PRO A 128 10.01 -9.19 -19.81
C PRO A 128 9.25 -10.25 -19.00
N VAL A 129 8.09 -9.86 -18.45
CA VAL A 129 7.26 -10.75 -17.63
C VAL A 129 6.43 -11.68 -18.53
N PRO A 130 6.64 -13.02 -18.46
CA PRO A 130 5.84 -13.96 -19.28
C PRO A 130 4.36 -13.96 -18.86
N ALA A 131 3.47 -14.20 -19.84
CA ALA A 131 2.03 -14.29 -19.57
C ALA A 131 1.65 -15.33 -18.49
N SER A 132 2.35 -16.46 -18.46
CA SER A 132 2.16 -17.50 -17.44
C SER A 132 2.48 -17.00 -16.03
N ARG A 133 3.51 -16.17 -15.86
CA ARG A 133 3.86 -15.56 -14.58
C ARG A 133 2.83 -14.53 -14.13
N LEU A 134 2.30 -13.72 -15.07
CA LEU A 134 1.19 -12.82 -14.76
C LEU A 134 -0.06 -13.59 -14.31
N GLN A 135 -0.38 -14.72 -14.95
CA GLN A 135 -1.47 -15.59 -14.51
C GLN A 135 -1.25 -16.13 -13.10
N GLN A 136 -0.03 -16.54 -12.76
CA GLN A 136 0.34 -16.99 -11.43
C GLN A 136 0.21 -15.87 -10.39
N TRP A 137 0.64 -14.65 -10.73
CA TRP A 137 0.51 -13.47 -9.88
C TRP A 137 -0.97 -13.14 -9.64
N ILE A 138 -1.79 -13.05 -10.70
CA ILE A 138 -3.23 -12.82 -10.60
C ILE A 138 -3.88 -13.86 -9.68
N ALA A 139 -3.57 -15.14 -9.89
CA ALA A 139 -4.11 -16.21 -9.07
C ALA A 139 -3.68 -16.12 -7.61
N THR A 140 -2.48 -15.60 -7.31
CA THR A 140 -2.03 -15.35 -5.93
C THR A 140 -2.79 -14.20 -5.30
N VAL A 141 -2.97 -13.08 -6.01
CA VAL A 141 -3.74 -11.93 -5.53
C VAL A 141 -5.20 -12.31 -5.25
N GLN A 142 -5.84 -13.04 -6.16
CA GLN A 142 -7.21 -13.52 -5.97
C GLN A 142 -7.34 -14.44 -4.75
N ALA A 143 -6.44 -15.42 -4.61
CA ALA A 143 -6.43 -16.32 -3.46
C ALA A 143 -6.20 -15.58 -2.14
N ALA A 144 -5.31 -14.58 -2.11
CA ALA A 144 -5.08 -13.75 -0.94
C ALA A 144 -6.32 -12.90 -0.60
N ARG A 145 -7.01 -12.35 -1.62
CA ARG A 145 -8.24 -11.60 -1.44
C ARG A 145 -9.36 -12.46 -0.83
N GLU A 146 -9.52 -13.69 -1.31
CA GLU A 146 -10.51 -14.65 -0.78
C GLU A 146 -10.20 -15.09 0.65
N ALA A 147 -8.90 -15.26 0.97
CA ALA A 147 -8.47 -15.68 2.31
C ALA A 147 -8.48 -14.56 3.34
N SER A 148 -8.38 -13.29 2.90
CA SER A 148 -8.24 -12.14 3.80
C SER A 148 -9.58 -11.73 4.40
N PRO A 149 -9.69 -11.60 5.75
CA PRO A 149 -10.84 -10.98 6.40
C PRO A 149 -10.80 -9.44 6.34
N TRP A 150 -9.68 -8.85 5.88
CA TRP A 150 -9.45 -7.40 5.82
C TRP A 150 -9.46 -6.91 4.38
N PRO A 151 -9.63 -5.59 4.16
CA PRO A 151 -9.34 -4.96 2.89
C PRO A 151 -7.93 -5.31 2.37
N LEU A 152 -7.82 -5.51 1.04
CA LEU A 152 -6.57 -5.86 0.39
C LEU A 152 -6.07 -4.70 -0.48
N SER A 153 -4.83 -4.29 -0.29
CA SER A 153 -4.12 -3.35 -1.16
C SER A 153 -2.86 -3.97 -1.78
N LEU A 154 -2.36 -3.34 -2.86
CA LEU A 154 -1.22 -3.84 -3.63
C LEU A 154 -0.25 -2.71 -3.96
N SER A 155 1.08 -2.97 -3.89
CA SER A 155 2.07 -2.17 -4.61
C SER A 155 2.14 -2.60 -6.07
N MET A 156 2.15 -1.63 -7.01
CA MET A 156 2.22 -1.94 -8.44
C MET A 156 3.00 -0.90 -9.22
N HIS A 157 3.80 -1.37 -10.18
CA HIS A 157 4.47 -0.50 -11.12
C HIS A 157 3.45 0.16 -12.08
N PRO A 158 3.53 1.46 -12.36
CA PRO A 158 2.56 2.21 -13.19
C PRO A 158 2.42 1.68 -14.61
N ARG A 159 3.46 1.01 -15.15
CA ARG A 159 3.43 0.45 -16.50
C ARG A 159 2.24 -0.48 -16.79
N TRP A 160 1.71 -1.14 -15.75
CA TRP A 160 0.55 -2.02 -15.89
C TRP A 160 -0.76 -1.28 -16.17
N PHE A 161 -0.80 0.01 -15.91
CA PHE A 161 -1.99 0.87 -16.06
C PHE A 161 -1.88 1.85 -17.23
N GLU A 162 -0.69 2.03 -17.78
CA GLU A 162 -0.42 2.94 -18.89
C GLU A 162 -0.63 2.21 -20.24
N PRO A 163 -0.79 2.95 -21.37
CA PRO A 163 -0.77 2.34 -22.68
C PRO A 163 0.53 1.56 -22.90
N ALA A 164 0.42 0.37 -23.47
CA ALA A 164 1.60 -0.40 -23.82
C ALA A 164 2.48 0.39 -24.81
N THR A 165 3.70 0.71 -24.39
CA THR A 165 4.65 1.50 -25.19
C THR A 165 5.69 0.64 -25.89
N SER A 166 5.71 -0.67 -25.59
CA SER A 166 6.66 -1.62 -26.21
C SER A 166 6.04 -3.00 -26.40
N ALA A 167 6.58 -3.75 -27.36
CA ALA A 167 6.23 -5.16 -27.60
C ALA A 167 6.57 -6.08 -26.42
N GLU A 168 7.34 -5.59 -25.42
CA GLU A 168 7.71 -6.34 -24.23
C GLU A 168 6.60 -6.40 -23.17
N MET A 169 5.56 -5.56 -23.32
CA MET A 169 4.40 -5.59 -22.42
C MET A 169 3.41 -6.62 -22.93
N PRO A 170 3.13 -7.70 -22.19
CA PRO A 170 2.10 -8.65 -22.60
C PRO A 170 0.73 -7.97 -22.59
N SER A 171 0.00 -8.10 -23.71
CA SER A 171 -1.38 -7.61 -23.82
C SER A 171 -2.38 -8.50 -23.08
N SER A 172 -2.00 -9.71 -22.71
CA SER A 172 -2.82 -10.71 -22.02
C SER A 172 -1.96 -11.51 -21.03
N PRO A 173 -2.47 -11.75 -19.80
CA PRO A 173 -3.75 -11.26 -19.29
C PRO A 173 -3.76 -9.76 -19.02
N CYS A 174 -4.94 -9.13 -19.10
CA CYS A 174 -5.13 -7.72 -18.70
C CYS A 174 -4.99 -7.60 -17.18
N VAL A 175 -3.86 -7.07 -16.70
CA VAL A 175 -3.58 -6.94 -15.26
C VAL A 175 -4.61 -6.06 -14.56
N PRO A 176 -4.91 -4.82 -15.00
CA PRO A 176 -5.91 -3.99 -14.32
C PRO A 176 -7.31 -4.61 -14.29
N CYS A 177 -7.66 -5.38 -15.33
CA CYS A 177 -8.97 -6.06 -15.41
C CYS A 177 -9.12 -7.16 -14.33
N ALA A 178 -8.00 -7.75 -13.90
CA ALA A 178 -7.97 -8.83 -12.92
C ALA A 178 -7.99 -8.34 -11.46
N LEU A 179 -7.89 -7.03 -11.23
CA LEU A 179 -7.83 -6.42 -9.88
C LEU A 179 -9.21 -6.13 -9.28
N LYS A 180 -10.27 -6.72 -9.84
CA LYS A 180 -11.61 -6.59 -9.26
C LYS A 180 -11.64 -7.11 -7.82
N GLY A 181 -12.10 -6.26 -6.89
CA GLY A 181 -12.15 -6.59 -5.46
C GLY A 181 -10.86 -6.30 -4.69
N VAL A 182 -9.84 -5.73 -5.33
CA VAL A 182 -8.73 -5.06 -4.63
C VAL A 182 -9.20 -3.67 -4.19
N ASP A 183 -8.97 -3.33 -2.93
CA ASP A 183 -9.52 -2.13 -2.32
C ASP A 183 -8.68 -0.88 -2.63
N SER A 184 -7.36 -1.04 -2.82
CA SER A 184 -6.45 0.06 -3.15
C SER A 184 -5.18 -0.42 -3.85
N ILE A 185 -4.62 0.43 -4.69
CA ILE A 185 -3.38 0.19 -5.44
C ILE A 185 -2.42 1.34 -5.21
N ASP A 186 -1.25 1.03 -4.65
CA ASP A 186 -0.15 1.96 -4.47
C ASP A 186 0.67 1.99 -5.77
N LEU A 187 0.55 3.10 -6.51
CA LEU A 187 1.31 3.32 -7.73
C LEU A 187 2.76 3.70 -7.41
N MET A 188 3.70 2.80 -7.65
CA MET A 188 5.14 3.03 -7.44
C MET A 188 5.72 3.95 -8.53
N LEU A 189 5.28 5.21 -8.52
CA LEU A 189 5.74 6.27 -9.43
C LEU A 189 6.99 6.96 -8.87
N TYR A 190 8.06 6.19 -8.63
CA TYR A 190 9.31 6.67 -8.05
C TYR A 190 10.01 7.67 -8.99
N GLN A 191 9.65 8.93 -8.86
CA GLN A 191 10.21 10.06 -9.61
C GLN A 191 10.21 11.32 -8.76
N ARG A 192 11.31 12.08 -8.83
CA ARG A 192 11.45 13.36 -8.11
C ARG A 192 10.76 14.53 -8.83
N ASN A 193 10.27 14.36 -10.03
CA ASN A 193 9.50 15.37 -10.75
C ASN A 193 8.02 15.35 -10.34
N ALA A 194 7.67 16.12 -9.33
CA ALA A 194 6.33 16.13 -8.72
C ALA A 194 5.20 16.47 -9.71
N LYS A 195 5.46 17.34 -10.70
CA LYS A 195 4.48 17.67 -11.76
C LYS A 195 4.18 16.46 -12.61
N ARG A 196 5.22 15.79 -13.11
CA ARG A 196 5.09 14.59 -13.94
C ARG A 196 4.44 13.43 -13.18
N VAL A 197 4.79 13.25 -11.92
CA VAL A 197 4.14 12.26 -11.02
C VAL A 197 2.64 12.52 -10.96
N SER A 198 2.22 13.75 -10.67
CA SER A 198 0.80 14.09 -10.61
C SER A 198 0.07 13.86 -11.93
N GLU A 199 0.67 14.28 -13.05
CA GLU A 199 0.08 14.11 -14.40
C GLU A 199 -0.13 12.64 -14.75
N ARG A 200 0.87 11.80 -14.48
CA ARG A 200 0.77 10.34 -14.72
C ARG A 200 -0.26 9.69 -13.81
N THR A 201 -0.28 10.03 -12.51
CA THR A 201 -1.27 9.50 -11.56
C THR A 201 -2.69 9.83 -12.00
N LEU A 202 -2.94 11.08 -12.39
CA LEU A 202 -4.27 11.51 -12.89
C LEU A 202 -4.67 10.81 -14.19
N ALA A 203 -3.73 10.63 -15.11
CA ALA A 203 -3.97 9.92 -16.37
C ALA A 203 -4.33 8.45 -16.13
N ILE A 204 -3.63 7.78 -15.20
CA ILE A 204 -3.92 6.40 -14.80
C ILE A 204 -5.31 6.32 -14.15
N ALA A 205 -5.61 7.17 -13.18
CA ALA A 205 -6.90 7.17 -12.49
C ALA A 205 -8.08 7.43 -13.46
N LYS A 206 -7.90 8.37 -14.39
CA LYS A 206 -8.90 8.64 -15.45
C LYS A 206 -9.10 7.44 -16.37
N ARG A 207 -8.05 6.70 -16.67
CA ARG A 207 -8.12 5.52 -17.55
C ARG A 207 -8.81 4.32 -16.86
N TRP A 208 -8.65 4.20 -15.54
CA TRP A 208 -9.15 3.08 -14.74
C TRP A 208 -10.03 3.57 -13.58
N PRO A 209 -11.18 4.22 -13.88
CA PRO A 209 -12.02 4.86 -12.86
C PRO A 209 -12.68 3.87 -11.88
N GLN A 210 -12.66 2.58 -12.18
CA GLN A 210 -13.17 1.50 -11.33
C GLN A 210 -12.17 1.04 -10.27
N LEU A 211 -10.90 1.51 -10.33
CA LEU A 211 -9.86 1.17 -9.38
C LEU A 211 -9.55 2.35 -8.46
N SER A 212 -9.24 2.06 -7.21
CA SER A 212 -8.82 3.06 -6.23
C SER A 212 -7.30 3.10 -6.16
N PHE A 213 -6.73 4.30 -6.22
CA PHE A 213 -5.27 4.48 -6.25
C PHE A 213 -4.77 5.32 -5.07
N ARG A 214 -3.55 5.00 -4.67
CA ARG A 214 -2.68 5.80 -3.83
C ARG A 214 -1.36 6.02 -4.57
N LEU A 215 -0.56 6.98 -4.14
CA LEU A 215 0.73 7.29 -4.76
C LEU A 215 1.85 6.77 -3.85
N ALA A 216 2.64 5.81 -4.30
CA ALA A 216 3.88 5.43 -3.61
C ALA A 216 5.06 6.26 -4.14
N GLN A 217 5.89 6.75 -3.21
CA GLN A 217 7.11 7.52 -3.47
C GLN A 217 8.25 7.00 -2.60
N SER A 218 9.50 7.18 -3.05
CA SER A 218 10.64 6.66 -2.30
C SER A 218 11.53 7.76 -1.73
N VAL A 219 12.09 7.49 -0.56
CA VAL A 219 13.16 8.25 0.11
C VAL A 219 14.43 7.41 0.28
N GLU A 220 14.46 6.20 -0.28
CA GLU A 220 15.56 5.25 -0.11
C GLU A 220 16.86 5.75 -0.75
N PRO A 221 18.00 5.55 -0.06
CA PRO A 221 19.30 5.98 -0.56
C PRO A 221 19.81 5.13 -1.75
N GLY A 222 19.33 3.90 -1.88
CA GLY A 222 19.75 2.94 -2.92
C GLY A 222 19.22 3.24 -4.32
N LEU A 223 18.17 4.06 -4.45
CA LEU A 223 17.60 4.42 -5.75
C LEU A 223 18.36 5.58 -6.40
N PRO A 224 18.29 5.74 -7.75
CA PRO A 224 18.78 6.92 -8.44
C PRO A 224 18.22 8.23 -7.86
N ALA A 225 19.00 9.31 -7.92
CA ALA A 225 18.58 10.61 -7.38
C ALA A 225 17.33 11.19 -8.09
N THR A 226 17.01 10.72 -9.30
CA THR A 226 15.82 11.09 -10.06
C THR A 226 14.57 10.32 -9.63
N GLU A 227 14.74 9.23 -8.88
CA GLU A 227 13.68 8.31 -8.44
C GLU A 227 13.42 8.34 -6.93
N SER A 228 14.29 8.99 -6.17
CA SER A 228 14.21 9.09 -4.72
C SER A 228 14.24 10.53 -4.22
N TRP A 229 13.43 10.85 -3.22
CA TRP A 229 13.43 12.10 -2.48
C TRP A 229 14.52 12.12 -1.38
N ARG A 230 15.49 11.21 -1.44
CA ARG A 230 16.62 11.20 -0.52
C ARG A 230 17.29 12.57 -0.44
N GLY A 231 17.73 12.95 0.75
CA GLY A 231 18.36 14.26 1.02
C GLY A 231 17.36 15.41 1.14
N SER A 232 16.04 15.16 1.00
CA SER A 232 15.01 16.14 1.36
C SER A 232 14.83 16.15 2.88
N THR A 233 14.47 17.31 3.44
CA THR A 233 14.06 17.41 4.84
C THR A 233 12.62 16.95 5.04
N ALA A 234 12.23 16.59 6.26
CA ALA A 234 10.84 16.26 6.58
C ALA A 234 9.87 17.39 6.19
N SER A 235 10.24 18.66 6.41
CA SER A 235 9.44 19.82 6.05
C SER A 235 9.22 19.94 4.53
N GLN A 236 10.26 19.65 3.72
CA GLN A 236 10.14 19.65 2.26
C GLN A 236 9.19 18.54 1.78
N LEU A 237 9.30 17.34 2.36
CA LEU A 237 8.40 16.23 2.04
C LEU A 237 6.95 16.53 2.44
N GLN A 238 6.73 17.12 3.62
CA GLN A 238 5.38 17.53 4.04
C GLN A 238 4.79 18.62 3.13
N THR A 239 5.61 19.55 2.64
CA THR A 239 5.17 20.55 1.65
C THR A 239 4.74 19.88 0.35
N GLN A 240 5.52 18.91 -0.13
CA GLN A 240 5.20 18.15 -1.34
C GLN A 240 3.93 17.31 -1.17
N VAL A 241 3.72 16.68 0.01
CA VAL A 241 2.49 15.93 0.33
C VAL A 241 1.26 16.84 0.25
N ARG A 242 1.33 18.07 0.80
CA ARG A 242 0.22 19.04 0.68
C ARG A 242 -0.11 19.37 -0.77
N GLN A 243 0.91 19.61 -1.60
CA GLN A 243 0.72 19.89 -3.03
C GLN A 243 0.07 18.70 -3.76
N TRP A 244 0.49 17.46 -3.47
CA TRP A 244 -0.13 16.27 -4.03
C TRP A 244 -1.56 16.10 -3.54
N ARG A 245 -1.81 16.30 -2.25
CA ARG A 245 -3.18 16.23 -1.70
C ARG A 245 -4.11 17.18 -2.45
N ASP A 246 -3.71 18.44 -2.56
CA ASP A 246 -4.56 19.49 -3.17
C ASP A 246 -4.84 19.20 -4.66
N ARG A 247 -3.92 18.53 -5.34
CA ARG A 247 -4.04 18.20 -6.76
C ARG A 247 -4.69 16.84 -7.03
N LEU A 248 -4.44 15.83 -6.22
CA LEU A 248 -4.80 14.44 -6.48
C LEU A 248 -6.07 13.98 -5.73
N SER A 249 -6.33 14.51 -4.53
CA SER A 249 -7.50 14.12 -3.74
C SER A 249 -8.83 14.42 -4.46
N PRO A 250 -9.00 15.53 -5.21
CA PRO A 250 -10.23 15.76 -5.98
C PRO A 250 -10.49 14.73 -7.08
N ALA A 251 -9.46 14.01 -7.52
CA ALA A 251 -9.57 12.92 -8.49
C ALA A 251 -9.74 11.53 -7.84
N GLY A 252 -9.99 11.47 -6.52
CA GLY A 252 -10.22 10.22 -5.80
C GLY A 252 -8.94 9.46 -5.39
N ILE A 253 -7.75 10.07 -5.52
CA ILE A 253 -6.51 9.45 -5.02
C ILE A 253 -6.51 9.50 -3.49
N GLY A 254 -6.36 8.32 -2.85
CA GLY A 254 -6.56 8.14 -1.41
C GLY A 254 -5.40 8.62 -0.52
N GLY A 255 -4.22 8.90 -1.10
CA GLY A 255 -3.08 9.33 -0.28
C GLY A 255 -1.73 9.18 -0.95
N VAL A 256 -0.69 9.38 -0.13
CA VAL A 256 0.72 9.12 -0.51
C VAL A 256 1.38 8.23 0.52
N ASP A 257 2.20 7.28 0.06
CA ASP A 257 2.89 6.31 0.88
C ASP A 257 4.40 6.35 0.60
N TRP A 258 5.20 6.40 1.67
CA TRP A 258 6.65 6.53 1.57
C TRP A 258 7.37 5.20 1.74
N GLN A 259 8.18 4.86 0.78
CA GLN A 259 9.14 3.76 0.81
C GLN A 259 10.51 4.34 1.19
N ASP A 260 11.04 4.12 2.40
CA ASP A 260 10.43 3.50 3.57
C ASP A 260 10.63 4.35 4.83
N TRP A 261 10.03 3.95 5.96
CA TRP A 261 10.16 4.66 7.23
C TRP A 261 11.59 4.68 7.78
N ALA A 262 12.38 3.63 7.54
CA ALA A 262 13.77 3.59 7.99
C ALA A 262 14.61 4.71 7.37
N SER A 263 14.34 5.03 6.10
CA SER A 263 15.03 6.06 5.30
C SER A 263 14.36 7.45 5.37
N TYR A 264 13.14 7.54 5.95
CA TYR A 264 12.41 8.81 6.05
C TYR A 264 13.15 9.80 6.96
N PRO A 265 13.34 11.07 6.54
CA PRO A 265 14.02 12.08 7.37
C PRO A 265 13.20 12.37 8.61
N LYS A 266 13.84 12.23 9.78
CA LYS A 266 13.20 12.42 11.10
C LYS A 266 13.58 13.75 11.74
N ASP A 267 14.36 14.56 11.05
CA ASP A 267 14.73 15.90 11.48
C ASP A 267 13.54 16.86 11.37
N ARG A 268 13.45 17.80 12.31
CA ARG A 268 12.38 18.80 12.33
C ARG A 268 12.64 19.94 11.37
#